data_25cabe56a7ef6b1cffc5f82171f30e7c
#
_entry.id   25cabe56a7ef6b1cffc5f82171f30e7c
#
_cell.length_a   1.000
_cell.length_b   1.000
_cell.length_c   1.000
_cell.angle_alpha   90.00
_cell.angle_beta   90.00
_cell.angle_gamma   90.00
#
_symmetry.space_group_name_H-M   'P 1'
#
loop_
_entity.id
_entity.type
_entity.pdbx_description
1 polymer ?
#
loop_
_entity_poly.entity_id
_entity_poly.type
_entity_poly.pdbx_seq_one_letter_code
_entity_poly.pdbx_strand_id
1 'polypeptide(L)'
;RELATRFAGSADLYRAHARGPIASVNFVTAHDGFTLADTTAYEQKHNEANLESNGDGHGDNRSWNHGVEGPTDDPGILAARRRSARNLMATTLLAAGVPMITAGDEIGRTQGGNNNAYCQDNEISWLDWESADGEMTATVARLLELRRRHRVLSPPDFQTFDAVPGRV
;
A
#
# COMPACT_ATOMS: atom_id res chain seq x y z
N ARG A 1 -13.40 3.20 -13.26
CA ARG A 1 -12.67 3.90 -14.35
C ARG A 1 -11.42 4.60 -13.81
N GLU A 2 -11.54 5.34 -12.71
CA GLU A 2 -10.42 6.09 -12.12
C GLU A 2 -9.25 5.18 -11.70
N LEU A 3 -9.51 4.10 -10.95
CA LEU A 3 -8.48 3.13 -10.56
C LEU A 3 -7.69 2.62 -11.77
N ALA A 4 -8.38 2.27 -12.87
CA ALA A 4 -7.72 1.79 -14.08
C ALA A 4 -6.79 2.86 -14.69
N THR A 5 -7.20 4.13 -14.66
CA THR A 5 -6.38 5.24 -15.14
C THR A 5 -5.14 5.43 -14.27
N ARG A 6 -5.29 5.36 -12.93
CA ARG A 6 -4.15 5.42 -11.98
C ARG A 6 -3.22 4.22 -12.19
N PHE A 7 -3.77 3.02 -12.28
CA PHE A 7 -3.01 1.79 -12.51
C PHE A 7 -2.20 1.84 -13.82
N ALA A 8 -2.74 2.47 -14.86
CA ALA A 8 -2.08 2.66 -16.16
C ALA A 8 -1.09 3.85 -16.21
N GLY A 9 -0.74 4.47 -15.09
CA GLY A 9 0.27 5.54 -14.99
C GLY A 9 -0.26 6.95 -15.12
N SER A 10 -1.58 7.18 -14.96
CA SER A 10 -2.19 8.53 -14.88
C SER A 10 -1.93 9.41 -16.11
N ALA A 11 -2.18 8.87 -17.30
CA ALA A 11 -1.97 9.60 -18.56
C ALA A 11 -2.76 10.91 -18.65
N ASP A 12 -3.92 10.98 -18.01
CA ASP A 12 -4.77 12.19 -17.91
C ASP A 12 -4.08 13.35 -17.17
N LEU A 13 -3.19 13.04 -16.22
CA LEU A 13 -2.46 14.05 -15.45
C LEU A 13 -1.11 14.43 -16.10
N TYR A 14 -0.43 13.49 -16.73
CA TYR A 14 0.98 13.68 -17.09
C TYR A 14 1.25 13.84 -18.59
N ARG A 15 0.40 13.28 -19.47
CA ARG A 15 0.64 13.29 -20.92
C ARG A 15 0.66 14.72 -21.49
N ALA A 16 -0.25 15.58 -21.04
CA ALA A 16 -0.32 16.97 -21.51
C ALA A 16 0.94 17.80 -21.19
N HIS A 17 1.74 17.35 -20.22
CA HIS A 17 2.99 17.99 -19.79
C HIS A 17 4.23 17.29 -20.33
N ALA A 18 4.10 16.46 -21.38
CA ALA A 18 5.17 15.67 -22.00
C ALA A 18 5.93 14.76 -20.99
N ARG A 19 5.23 14.28 -19.95
CA ARG A 19 5.78 13.36 -18.94
C ARG A 19 5.25 11.95 -19.20
N GLY A 20 6.11 10.95 -18.97
CA GLY A 20 5.74 9.54 -19.10
C GLY A 20 5.15 8.95 -17.81
N PRO A 21 4.78 7.64 -17.84
CA PRO A 21 4.21 6.93 -16.70
C PRO A 21 5.05 7.00 -15.42
N ILE A 22 6.38 7.09 -15.56
CA ILE A 22 7.32 7.20 -14.44
C ILE A 22 7.10 8.45 -13.56
N ALA A 23 6.34 9.44 -14.05
CA ALA A 23 5.94 10.59 -13.24
C ALA A 23 4.89 10.25 -12.18
N SER A 24 4.21 9.10 -12.31
CA SER A 24 3.26 8.60 -11.32
C SER A 24 4.01 7.85 -10.22
N VAL A 25 3.89 8.30 -8.97
CA VAL A 25 4.32 7.56 -7.78
C VAL A 25 3.09 6.90 -7.17
N ASN A 26 3.12 5.57 -7.07
CA ASN A 26 1.99 4.77 -6.61
C ASN A 26 2.29 4.22 -5.22
N PHE A 27 1.39 4.47 -4.28
CA PHE A 27 1.52 3.98 -2.90
C PHE A 27 0.14 3.79 -2.26
N VAL A 28 0.06 2.96 -1.25
CA VAL A 28 -1.09 2.82 -0.35
C VAL A 28 -0.80 3.53 0.95
N THR A 29 0.41 3.38 1.45
CA THR A 29 0.88 3.88 2.74
C THR A 29 2.08 4.79 2.56
N ALA A 30 2.26 5.72 3.49
CA ALA A 30 3.39 6.65 3.54
C ALA A 30 3.87 6.78 5.00
N HIS A 31 4.75 7.75 5.29
CA HIS A 31 5.25 7.98 6.65
C HIS A 31 4.16 8.47 7.61
N ASP A 32 3.15 9.18 7.11
CA ASP A 32 1.94 9.55 7.83
C ASP A 32 0.80 8.58 7.49
N GLY A 33 -0.07 8.34 8.44
CA GLY A 33 -1.18 7.42 8.27
C GLY A 33 -0.89 6.00 8.78
N PHE A 34 -1.81 5.08 8.51
CA PHE A 34 -1.65 3.67 8.89
C PHE A 34 -0.58 2.97 8.07
N THR A 35 0.06 1.95 8.67
CA THR A 35 0.80 0.93 7.93
C THR A 35 -0.14 0.09 7.07
N LEU A 36 0.38 -0.71 6.17
CA LEU A 36 -0.44 -1.61 5.35
C LEU A 36 -1.23 -2.61 6.21
N ALA A 37 -0.62 -3.15 7.25
CA ALA A 37 -1.29 -4.05 8.19
C ALA A 37 -2.42 -3.32 8.93
N ASP A 38 -2.16 -2.12 9.44
CA ASP A 38 -3.14 -1.33 10.18
C ASP A 38 -4.30 -0.86 9.29
N THR A 39 -4.06 -0.54 8.02
CA THR A 39 -5.10 -0.22 7.03
C THR A 39 -6.15 -1.33 6.89
N THR A 40 -5.79 -2.58 7.19
CA THR A 40 -6.71 -3.72 7.14
C THR A 40 -7.19 -4.19 8.50
N ALA A 41 -6.75 -3.56 9.60
CA ALA A 41 -7.05 -3.98 10.96
C ALA A 41 -7.75 -2.92 11.82
N TYR A 42 -7.65 -1.64 11.44
CA TYR A 42 -8.19 -0.53 12.21
C TYR A 42 -9.04 0.40 11.33
N GLU A 43 -10.14 0.91 11.87
CA GLU A 43 -10.91 2.01 11.29
C GLU A 43 -10.68 3.31 12.03
N GLN A 44 -10.37 3.23 13.32
CA GLN A 44 -10.09 4.37 14.17
C GLN A 44 -8.59 4.50 14.42
N LYS A 45 -8.10 5.72 14.53
CA LYS A 45 -6.73 5.96 14.97
C LYS A 45 -6.61 5.72 16.47
N HIS A 46 -5.47 5.15 16.88
CA HIS A 46 -5.11 4.84 18.25
C HIS A 46 -3.78 5.52 18.61
N ASN A 47 -3.82 6.86 18.71
CA ASN A 47 -2.65 7.71 18.95
C ASN A 47 -2.46 8.07 20.43
N GLU A 48 -3.11 7.37 21.36
CA GLU A 48 -3.08 7.69 22.80
C GLU A 48 -1.65 7.72 23.36
N ALA A 49 -0.76 6.87 22.82
CA ALA A 49 0.65 6.83 23.22
C ALA A 49 1.42 8.13 22.86
N ASN A 50 0.87 8.95 21.97
CA ASN A 50 1.48 10.25 21.61
C ASN A 50 1.18 11.34 22.65
N LEU A 51 0.37 11.05 23.66
CA LEU A 51 0.00 11.97 24.77
C LEU A 51 -0.71 13.26 24.32
N GLU A 52 -1.35 13.24 23.14
CA GLU A 52 -2.14 14.35 22.58
C GLU A 52 -3.65 14.07 22.63
N SER A 53 -4.09 13.20 23.55
CA SER A 53 -5.50 12.79 23.73
C SER A 53 -6.13 12.26 22.44
N ASN A 54 -5.35 11.56 21.62
CA ASN A 54 -5.76 11.06 20.29
C ASN A 54 -6.23 12.17 19.32
N GLY A 55 -5.80 13.42 19.57
CA GLY A 55 -6.17 14.58 18.77
C GLY A 55 -5.33 14.75 17.50
N ASP A 56 -4.11 14.24 17.51
CA ASP A 56 -3.11 14.29 16.43
C ASP A 56 -3.41 13.28 15.31
N GLY A 57 -2.67 13.41 14.21
CA GLY A 57 -2.91 12.62 13.01
C GLY A 57 -4.23 12.95 12.31
N HIS A 58 -4.53 12.29 11.19
CA HIS A 58 -5.77 12.54 10.46
C HIS A 58 -6.86 11.51 10.81
N GLY A 59 -8.14 11.86 10.58
CA GLY A 59 -9.29 11.00 10.88
C GLY A 59 -9.85 10.22 9.69
N ASP A 60 -9.35 10.42 8.46
CA ASP A 60 -9.80 9.71 7.25
C ASP A 60 -8.71 8.72 6.81
N ASN A 61 -8.71 7.53 7.43
CA ASN A 61 -7.70 6.50 7.15
C ASN A 61 -8.00 5.66 5.90
N ARG A 62 -9.23 5.71 5.38
CA ARG A 62 -9.69 4.90 4.24
C ARG A 62 -9.38 3.42 4.40
N SER A 63 -9.54 2.95 5.62
CA SER A 63 -9.20 1.61 6.09
C SER A 63 -10.46 0.76 6.30
N TRP A 64 -10.28 -0.53 6.51
CA TRP A 64 -11.37 -1.44 6.86
C TRP A 64 -10.87 -2.54 7.78
N ASN A 65 -11.39 -2.58 9.01
CA ASN A 65 -11.00 -3.53 10.06
C ASN A 65 -11.54 -4.96 9.86
N HIS A 66 -12.32 -5.22 8.82
CA HIS A 66 -12.97 -6.51 8.55
C HIS A 66 -13.91 -6.98 9.67
N GLY A 67 -14.49 -6.04 10.42
CA GLY A 67 -15.50 -6.30 11.44
C GLY A 67 -14.98 -6.39 12.88
N VAL A 68 -13.66 -6.33 13.08
CA VAL A 68 -13.03 -6.27 14.40
C VAL A 68 -11.95 -5.19 14.42
N GLU A 69 -12.05 -4.27 15.36
CA GLU A 69 -11.04 -3.22 15.55
C GLU A 69 -9.82 -3.80 16.25
N GLY A 70 -8.64 -3.67 15.61
CA GLY A 70 -7.38 -4.13 16.18
C GLY A 70 -7.17 -5.66 16.13
N PRO A 71 -6.39 -6.21 17.06
CA PRO A 71 -6.01 -7.62 17.08
C PRO A 71 -7.21 -8.56 17.19
N THR A 72 -7.12 -9.73 16.57
CA THR A 72 -8.14 -10.79 16.63
C THR A 72 -7.49 -12.14 16.40
N ASP A 73 -8.10 -13.18 16.98
CA ASP A 73 -7.72 -14.59 16.75
C ASP A 73 -8.68 -15.29 15.77
N ASP A 74 -9.67 -14.57 15.22
CA ASP A 74 -10.60 -15.16 14.22
C ASP A 74 -9.86 -15.46 12.92
N PRO A 75 -9.75 -16.75 12.53
CA PRO A 75 -8.98 -17.15 11.35
C PRO A 75 -9.60 -16.62 10.05
N GLY A 76 -10.92 -16.41 10.00
CA GLY A 76 -11.62 -15.88 8.83
C GLY A 76 -11.29 -14.40 8.61
N ILE A 77 -11.28 -13.62 9.69
CA ILE A 77 -10.91 -12.19 9.66
C ILE A 77 -9.42 -12.05 9.32
N LEU A 78 -8.56 -12.83 9.95
CA LEU A 78 -7.12 -12.81 9.64
C LEU A 78 -6.85 -13.15 8.17
N ALA A 79 -7.51 -14.17 7.63
CA ALA A 79 -7.39 -14.52 6.20
C ALA A 79 -7.89 -13.39 5.27
N ALA A 80 -8.98 -12.72 5.64
CA ALA A 80 -9.53 -11.58 4.90
C ALA A 80 -8.56 -10.37 4.91
N ARG A 81 -8.00 -10.03 6.07
CA ARG A 81 -6.99 -8.98 6.23
C ARG A 81 -5.75 -9.25 5.38
N ARG A 82 -5.18 -10.45 5.47
CA ARG A 82 -4.02 -10.85 4.65
C ARG A 82 -4.31 -10.77 3.16
N ARG A 83 -5.50 -11.18 2.72
CA ARG A 83 -5.90 -11.05 1.32
C ARG A 83 -6.00 -9.59 0.89
N SER A 84 -6.59 -8.73 1.71
CA SER A 84 -6.73 -7.29 1.42
C SER A 84 -5.36 -6.62 1.35
N ALA A 85 -4.48 -6.85 2.32
CA ALA A 85 -3.12 -6.31 2.32
C ALA A 85 -2.32 -6.76 1.08
N ARG A 86 -2.40 -8.05 0.70
CA ARG A 86 -1.76 -8.55 -0.52
C ARG A 86 -2.32 -7.92 -1.80
N ASN A 87 -3.63 -7.69 -1.86
CA ASN A 87 -4.26 -7.04 -3.02
C ASN A 87 -3.81 -5.58 -3.16
N LEU A 88 -3.73 -4.84 -2.05
CA LEU A 88 -3.24 -3.46 -2.03
C LEU A 88 -1.76 -3.39 -2.46
N MET A 89 -0.92 -4.25 -1.89
CA MET A 89 0.49 -4.37 -2.25
C MET A 89 0.67 -4.74 -3.73
N ALA A 90 -0.08 -5.72 -4.23
CA ALA A 90 -0.03 -6.12 -5.64
C ALA A 90 -0.46 -4.98 -6.56
N THR A 91 -1.51 -4.24 -6.20
CA THR A 91 -1.96 -3.07 -6.96
C THR A 91 -0.86 -2.02 -7.05
N THR A 92 -0.19 -1.72 -5.94
CA THR A 92 0.93 -0.77 -5.89
C THR A 92 2.11 -1.20 -6.75
N LEU A 93 2.55 -2.46 -6.58
CA LEU A 93 3.76 -2.96 -7.23
C LEU A 93 3.57 -3.27 -8.71
N LEU A 94 2.36 -3.58 -9.17
CA LEU A 94 2.08 -3.89 -10.58
C LEU A 94 1.58 -2.69 -11.40
N ALA A 95 1.21 -1.59 -10.75
CA ALA A 95 0.79 -0.37 -11.45
C ALA A 95 1.95 0.25 -12.24
N ALA A 96 1.64 0.84 -13.39
CA ALA A 96 2.60 1.62 -14.17
C ALA A 96 3.01 2.88 -13.40
N GLY A 97 4.31 3.17 -13.34
CA GLY A 97 4.87 4.28 -12.56
C GLY A 97 5.94 3.80 -11.58
N VAL A 98 6.23 4.59 -10.57
CA VAL A 98 7.20 4.28 -9.52
C VAL A 98 6.44 3.75 -8.30
N PRO A 99 6.59 2.49 -7.91
CA PRO A 99 6.00 1.99 -6.67
C PRO A 99 6.78 2.52 -5.47
N MET A 100 6.04 2.96 -4.46
CA MET A 100 6.58 3.34 -3.15
C MET A 100 5.88 2.51 -2.08
N ILE A 101 6.63 1.95 -1.16
CA ILE A 101 6.14 1.22 0.01
C ILE A 101 6.73 1.84 1.28
N THR A 102 5.99 1.82 2.36
CA THR A 102 6.52 2.17 3.68
C THR A 102 7.38 1.02 4.19
N ALA A 103 8.56 1.34 4.72
CA ALA A 103 9.46 0.31 5.27
C ALA A 103 8.75 -0.50 6.36
N GLY A 104 8.77 -1.83 6.21
CA GLY A 104 8.09 -2.75 7.09
C GLY A 104 6.74 -3.28 6.56
N ASP A 105 6.11 -2.64 5.58
CA ASP A 105 4.88 -3.17 4.97
C ASP A 105 5.12 -4.55 4.33
N GLU A 106 6.33 -4.80 3.81
CA GLU A 106 6.76 -6.07 3.23
C GLU A 106 6.92 -7.20 4.25
N ILE A 107 6.99 -6.86 5.53
CA ILE A 107 7.07 -7.83 6.63
C ILE A 107 5.83 -7.83 7.54
N GLY A 108 4.79 -7.06 7.16
CA GLY A 108 3.55 -6.98 7.94
C GLY A 108 3.63 -6.10 9.18
N ARG A 109 4.51 -5.08 9.19
CA ARG A 109 4.65 -4.13 10.30
C ARG A 109 3.31 -3.50 10.68
N THR A 110 3.04 -3.44 11.98
CA THR A 110 1.93 -2.68 12.57
C THR A 110 2.46 -1.59 13.49
N GLN A 111 1.71 -0.51 13.61
CA GLN A 111 1.90 0.54 14.63
C GLN A 111 0.77 0.49 15.68
N GLY A 112 0.01 -0.64 15.73
CA GLY A 112 -1.09 -0.82 16.68
C GLY A 112 -2.24 0.17 16.46
N GLY A 113 -2.44 0.64 15.21
CA GLY A 113 -3.43 1.66 14.89
C GLY A 113 -2.98 3.10 15.17
N ASN A 114 -1.72 3.32 15.58
CA ASN A 114 -1.15 4.66 15.62
C ASN A 114 -0.84 5.15 14.21
N ASN A 115 -1.56 6.15 13.74
CA ASN A 115 -1.39 6.70 12.39
C ASN A 115 -0.50 7.96 12.33
N ASN A 116 0.19 8.28 13.42
CA ASN A 116 1.07 9.45 13.54
C ASN A 116 2.24 9.18 14.51
N ALA A 117 3.03 8.15 14.24
CA ALA A 117 4.07 7.66 15.16
C ALA A 117 5.35 8.54 15.20
N TYR A 118 5.26 9.82 14.86
CA TYR A 118 6.40 10.74 14.73
C TYR A 118 7.24 10.87 16.00
N CYS A 119 6.64 10.76 17.18
CA CYS A 119 7.29 10.90 18.48
C CYS A 119 7.60 9.55 19.15
N GLN A 120 7.37 8.42 18.46
CA GLN A 120 7.57 7.09 19.00
C GLN A 120 8.93 6.54 18.59
N ASP A 121 9.86 6.46 19.55
CA ASP A 121 11.13 5.73 19.40
C ASP A 121 11.12 4.48 20.28
N ASN A 122 10.20 3.56 19.98
CA ASN A 122 9.93 2.34 20.73
C ASN A 122 9.27 1.28 19.82
N GLU A 123 8.76 0.20 20.41
CA GLU A 123 8.10 -0.92 19.74
C GLU A 123 6.92 -0.54 18.84
N ILE A 124 6.30 0.62 19.04
CA ILE A 124 5.22 1.10 18.14
C ILE A 124 5.77 1.37 16.74
N SER A 125 6.97 1.94 16.64
CA SER A 125 7.56 2.33 15.35
C SER A 125 8.71 1.45 14.89
N TRP A 126 9.33 0.66 15.78
CA TRP A 126 10.43 -0.22 15.41
C TRP A 126 9.97 -1.37 14.52
N LEU A 127 10.91 -1.89 13.73
CA LEU A 127 10.66 -3.07 12.89
C LEU A 127 10.91 -4.33 13.70
N ASP A 128 9.88 -5.13 13.91
CA ASP A 128 9.99 -6.45 14.52
C ASP A 128 10.32 -7.51 13.45
N TRP A 129 11.59 -7.83 13.34
CA TRP A 129 12.10 -8.82 12.40
C TRP A 129 11.80 -10.27 12.83
N GLU A 130 11.57 -10.51 14.13
CA GLU A 130 11.29 -11.85 14.64
C GLU A 130 9.87 -12.30 14.29
N SER A 131 8.92 -11.37 14.27
CA SER A 131 7.52 -11.64 13.90
C SER A 131 7.21 -11.38 12.42
N ALA A 132 8.22 -11.19 11.57
CA ALA A 132 8.06 -10.85 10.15
C ALA A 132 7.15 -11.85 9.42
N ASP A 133 6.14 -11.33 8.68
CA ASP A 133 5.25 -12.11 7.83
C ASP A 133 6.00 -12.62 6.58
N GLY A 134 6.48 -13.86 6.67
CA GLY A 134 7.20 -14.52 5.56
C GLY A 134 6.35 -14.69 4.30
N GLU A 135 5.01 -14.81 4.40
CA GLU A 135 4.13 -14.90 3.23
C GLU A 135 4.02 -13.55 2.51
N MET A 136 3.94 -12.45 3.26
CA MET A 136 3.95 -11.11 2.68
C MET A 136 5.29 -10.82 2.01
N THR A 137 6.40 -11.12 2.68
CA THR A 137 7.74 -10.98 2.14
C THR A 137 7.91 -11.74 0.82
N ALA A 138 7.50 -13.01 0.79
CA ALA A 138 7.55 -13.82 -0.43
C ALA A 138 6.65 -13.26 -1.54
N THR A 139 5.47 -12.73 -1.18
CA THR A 139 4.56 -12.07 -2.12
C THR A 139 5.22 -10.85 -2.74
N VAL A 140 5.80 -9.97 -1.94
CA VAL A 140 6.49 -8.76 -2.42
C VAL A 140 7.66 -9.14 -3.33
N ALA A 141 8.49 -10.08 -2.93
CA ALA A 141 9.60 -10.56 -3.74
C ALA A 141 9.14 -11.07 -5.12
N ARG A 142 8.05 -11.86 -5.14
CA ARG A 142 7.45 -12.38 -6.38
C ARG A 142 6.89 -11.28 -7.28
N LEU A 143 6.19 -10.29 -6.71
CA LEU A 143 5.64 -9.16 -7.46
C LEU A 143 6.75 -8.29 -8.08
N LEU A 144 7.84 -8.04 -7.35
CA LEU A 144 9.00 -7.32 -7.85
C LEU A 144 9.72 -8.11 -8.95
N GLU A 145 9.82 -9.43 -8.83
CA GLU A 145 10.34 -10.29 -9.90
C GLU A 145 9.49 -10.18 -11.17
N LEU A 146 8.15 -10.30 -11.04
CA LEU A 146 7.23 -10.13 -12.17
C LEU A 146 7.41 -8.76 -12.83
N ARG A 147 7.43 -7.68 -12.03
CA ARG A 147 7.64 -6.32 -12.54
C ARG A 147 8.95 -6.19 -13.33
N ARG A 148 10.04 -6.77 -12.82
CA ARG A 148 11.35 -6.75 -13.49
C ARG A 148 11.35 -7.56 -14.78
N ARG A 149 10.65 -8.70 -14.83
CA ARG A 149 10.61 -9.59 -16.01
C ARG A 149 9.70 -9.09 -17.12
N HIS A 150 8.65 -8.33 -16.78
CA HIS A 150 7.61 -7.93 -17.73
C HIS A 150 7.59 -6.41 -17.93
N ARG A 151 8.21 -5.96 -19.03
CA ARG A 151 8.31 -4.52 -19.35
C ARG A 151 6.96 -3.81 -19.45
N VAL A 152 5.88 -4.52 -19.72
CA VAL A 152 4.51 -3.97 -19.73
C VAL A 152 4.09 -3.40 -18.38
N LEU A 153 4.66 -3.88 -17.27
CA LEU A 153 4.40 -3.37 -15.91
C LEU A 153 5.23 -2.12 -15.56
N SER A 154 6.22 -1.81 -16.39
CA SER A 154 7.05 -0.62 -16.24
C SER A 154 7.31 0.00 -17.61
N PRO A 155 6.25 0.41 -18.34
CA PRO A 155 6.36 0.91 -19.69
C PRO A 155 7.03 2.28 -19.71
N PRO A 156 7.87 2.59 -20.72
CA PRO A 156 8.45 3.92 -20.88
C PRO A 156 7.41 4.97 -21.29
N ASP A 157 6.37 4.52 -22.01
CA ASP A 157 5.29 5.35 -22.55
C ASP A 157 3.92 4.86 -22.09
N PHE A 158 2.94 5.75 -22.11
CA PHE A 158 1.55 5.39 -21.78
C PHE A 158 1.00 4.40 -22.80
N GLN A 159 0.42 3.31 -22.29
CA GLN A 159 -0.30 2.35 -23.11
C GLN A 159 -1.56 3.01 -23.70
N THR A 160 -1.75 2.87 -25.02
CA THR A 160 -2.96 3.32 -25.72
C THR A 160 -3.59 2.10 -26.40
N PHE A 161 -4.92 2.05 -26.43
CA PHE A 161 -5.64 0.97 -27.09
C PHE A 161 -5.41 0.94 -28.60
N ASP A 162 -5.04 2.08 -29.18
CA ASP A 162 -4.80 2.23 -30.63
C ASP A 162 -3.46 1.61 -31.07
N ALA A 163 -2.63 1.19 -30.11
CA ALA A 163 -1.30 0.62 -30.39
C ALA A 163 -1.30 -0.91 -30.58
N VAL A 164 -2.47 -1.56 -30.59
CA VAL A 164 -2.58 -3.01 -30.87
C VAL A 164 -2.99 -3.20 -32.32
N PRO A 165 -2.05 -3.52 -33.25
CA PRO A 165 -2.41 -3.83 -34.62
C PRO A 165 -3.34 -5.05 -34.64
N GLY A 166 -4.55 -4.91 -35.21
CA GLY A 166 -5.42 -6.04 -35.50
C GLY A 166 -6.61 -6.25 -34.55
N ARG A 167 -7.00 -5.27 -33.72
CA ARG A 167 -8.33 -5.25 -33.08
C ARG A 167 -9.19 -4.16 -33.71
N VAL A 168 -9.98 -4.56 -34.71
CA VAL A 168 -11.19 -3.89 -35.18
C VAL A 168 -12.37 -4.56 -34.44
#